data_a7bea04ac5a0a579ade4791ff7565682
#
_entry.id   a7bea04ac5a0a579ade4791ff7565682
#
_cell.length_a   1.000
_cell.length_b   1.000
_cell.length_c   1.000
_cell.angle_alpha   90.00
_cell.angle_beta   90.00
_cell.angle_gamma   90.00
#
_symmetry.space_group_name_H-M   'P 1'
#
loop_
_entity.id
_entity.type
_entity.pdbx_description
1 polymer ?
#
loop_
_entity_poly.entity_id
_entity_poly.type
_entity_poly.pdbx_seq_one_letter_code
_entity_poly.pdbx_strand_id
1 'polypeptide(L)'
;MISFGTFLLMQSPSARSSKEIYARGVEMAQAAETLGFGNVWLAEHHFSTYGYLSRPAQLATYIAAKTTRIRVGTAVIVVPLHHPLVIAEEIATLDLLSGGRLDVGLGRGYQPYEFERFGLELESGRARWEESVDILLKAFEGRPFTYDGKLFKIPETTIFPQPLQQPRPPIWITAQSPESVEAAVRRGFNVLTGGFGVPIERMAEFRRLFDRLVGEFKPPHPLRVGVQRAVYVAEDHADARAAAEEARWNMRVTLSLRNQYERVERGRAIPVPAPKEPDTDDLLDRFLVIGTPDTVIRQIKRIEEMVGITHFNCSFWFGDMEHARVMRSMERFAREVAPAFR
;
A
#
# COMPACT_ATOMS: atom_id res chain seq x y z
N MET A 1 -17.50 5.56 10.38
CA MET A 1 -16.23 5.59 11.15
C MET A 1 -15.09 5.11 10.22
N ILE A 2 -14.03 5.90 10.08
CA ILE A 2 -12.87 5.59 9.24
C ILE A 2 -11.84 4.83 10.08
N SER A 3 -11.31 3.73 9.55
CA SER A 3 -10.14 3.06 10.14
C SER A 3 -8.87 3.75 9.64
N PHE A 4 -8.06 4.30 10.54
CA PHE A 4 -6.77 4.89 10.22
C PHE A 4 -5.66 3.83 10.31
N GLY A 5 -4.82 3.78 9.28
CA GLY A 5 -3.64 2.94 9.23
C GLY A 5 -2.38 3.74 8.93
N THR A 6 -1.21 3.17 9.19
CA THR A 6 0.07 3.69 8.69
C THR A 6 0.55 2.88 7.50
N PHE A 7 1.17 3.56 6.53
CA PHE A 7 1.72 2.94 5.31
C PHE A 7 3.24 3.13 5.30
N LEU A 8 3.98 2.04 5.18
CA LEU A 8 5.43 2.01 5.21
C LEU A 8 5.99 1.62 3.83
N LEU A 9 6.53 2.61 3.12
CA LEU A 9 7.30 2.42 1.90
C LEU A 9 8.77 2.09 2.21
N MET A 10 9.25 2.51 3.37
CA MET A 10 10.62 2.28 3.85
C MET A 10 11.69 2.81 2.89
N GLN A 11 11.53 4.04 2.44
CA GLN A 11 12.42 4.71 1.49
C GLN A 11 13.57 5.42 2.19
N SER A 12 14.65 5.71 1.46
CA SER A 12 15.76 6.50 1.96
C SER A 12 16.53 7.21 0.85
N PRO A 13 16.19 8.46 0.51
CA PRO A 13 16.95 9.28 -0.45
C PRO A 13 18.45 9.35 -0.15
N SER A 14 18.82 9.50 1.11
CA SER A 14 20.21 9.57 1.60
C SER A 14 20.91 8.20 1.67
N ALA A 15 20.22 7.11 1.31
CA ALA A 15 20.76 5.74 1.38
C ALA A 15 21.27 5.35 2.79
N ARG A 16 20.46 5.59 3.81
CA ARG A 16 20.72 5.15 5.19
C ARG A 16 20.91 3.65 5.26
N SER A 17 21.51 3.16 6.34
CA SER A 17 21.74 1.72 6.50
C SER A 17 20.42 0.94 6.54
N SER A 18 20.39 -0.26 5.92
CA SER A 18 19.21 -1.13 5.95
C SER A 18 18.77 -1.45 7.38
N LYS A 19 19.75 -1.61 8.31
CA LYS A 19 19.44 -1.84 9.72
C LYS A 19 18.63 -0.69 10.34
N GLU A 20 19.01 0.56 10.06
CA GLU A 20 18.28 1.75 10.53
C GLU A 20 16.89 1.82 9.92
N ILE A 21 16.75 1.60 8.60
CA ILE A 21 15.47 1.63 7.90
C ILE A 21 14.49 0.61 8.49
N TYR A 22 14.93 -0.63 8.71
CA TYR A 22 14.07 -1.66 9.30
C TYR A 22 13.72 -1.37 10.77
N ALA A 23 14.68 -0.86 11.57
CA ALA A 23 14.43 -0.46 12.94
C ALA A 23 13.34 0.63 13.03
N ARG A 24 13.42 1.68 12.20
CA ARG A 24 12.40 2.74 12.10
C ARG A 24 11.03 2.20 11.71
N GLY A 25 10.96 1.30 10.72
CA GLY A 25 9.70 0.69 10.30
C GLY A 25 9.02 -0.10 11.41
N VAL A 26 9.78 -0.87 12.18
CA VAL A 26 9.27 -1.63 13.33
C VAL A 26 8.81 -0.69 14.45
N GLU A 27 9.59 0.32 14.78
CA GLU A 27 9.25 1.33 15.80
C GLU A 27 7.96 2.06 15.44
N MET A 28 7.80 2.49 14.18
CA MET A 28 6.56 3.12 13.70
C MET A 28 5.36 2.18 13.81
N ALA A 29 5.51 0.89 13.51
CA ALA A 29 4.44 -0.08 13.63
C ALA A 29 3.99 -0.29 15.09
N GLN A 30 4.92 -0.36 16.04
CA GLN A 30 4.63 -0.44 17.47
C GLN A 30 3.98 0.84 18.01
N ALA A 31 4.49 2.00 17.58
CA ALA A 31 3.90 3.29 17.91
C ALA A 31 2.48 3.40 17.35
N ALA A 32 2.24 2.95 16.12
CA ALA A 32 0.90 2.95 15.54
C ALA A 32 -0.09 2.14 16.38
N GLU A 33 0.29 0.96 16.89
CA GLU A 33 -0.54 0.19 17.82
C GLU A 33 -0.83 0.97 19.10
N THR A 34 0.18 1.57 19.70
CA THR A 34 0.07 2.35 20.95
C THR A 34 -0.85 3.57 20.77
N LEU A 35 -0.75 4.23 19.62
CA LEU A 35 -1.53 5.40 19.25
C LEU A 35 -2.96 5.07 18.76
N GLY A 36 -3.32 3.79 18.63
CA GLY A 36 -4.66 3.35 18.29
C GLY A 36 -4.96 3.31 16.78
N PHE A 37 -3.95 3.23 15.93
CA PHE A 37 -4.15 2.93 14.52
C PHE A 37 -4.63 1.48 14.34
N GLY A 38 -5.49 1.26 13.34
CA GLY A 38 -6.06 -0.06 13.08
C GLY A 38 -5.16 -0.99 12.26
N ASN A 39 -4.32 -0.43 11.39
CA ASN A 39 -3.53 -1.20 10.44
C ASN A 39 -2.11 -0.63 10.27
N VAL A 40 -1.15 -1.51 9.98
CA VAL A 40 0.12 -1.15 9.36
C VAL A 40 0.22 -1.83 8.00
N TRP A 41 0.51 -1.05 6.94
CA TRP A 41 0.59 -1.52 5.56
C TRP A 41 2.02 -1.45 5.06
N LEU A 42 2.48 -2.52 4.41
CA LEU A 42 3.87 -2.72 4.00
C LEU A 42 3.97 -2.86 2.48
N ALA A 43 4.75 -1.97 1.84
CA ALA A 43 4.92 -1.95 0.38
C ALA A 43 6.13 -2.75 -0.06
N GLU A 44 5.97 -3.63 -1.06
CA GLU A 44 7.09 -4.36 -1.68
C GLU A 44 7.74 -3.55 -2.79
N HIS A 45 9.05 -3.35 -2.67
CA HIS A 45 9.92 -2.81 -3.71
C HIS A 45 11.30 -3.44 -3.69
N HIS A 46 11.98 -3.38 -4.85
CA HIS A 46 13.25 -4.07 -5.06
C HIS A 46 14.34 -3.16 -5.63
N PHE A 47 15.59 -3.46 -5.26
CA PHE A 47 16.82 -3.01 -5.90
C PHE A 47 17.07 -1.51 -5.92
N SER A 48 16.31 -0.70 -5.16
CA SER A 48 16.53 0.75 -5.11
C SER A 48 16.18 1.38 -3.77
N THR A 49 16.70 2.60 -3.53
CA THR A 49 16.39 3.39 -2.34
C THR A 49 14.96 3.95 -2.32
N TYR A 50 14.16 3.69 -3.34
CA TYR A 50 12.73 3.98 -3.36
C TYR A 50 11.96 3.16 -2.33
N GLY A 51 12.38 1.90 -2.10
CA GLY A 51 11.81 1.06 -1.05
C GLY A 51 12.76 -0.08 -0.69
N TYR A 52 13.07 -0.20 0.60
CA TYR A 52 14.00 -1.20 1.12
C TYR A 52 13.32 -2.54 1.45
N LEU A 53 11.99 -2.58 1.38
CA LEU A 53 11.23 -3.77 1.78
C LEU A 53 10.97 -4.68 0.59
N SER A 54 11.80 -5.71 0.45
CA SER A 54 11.68 -6.71 -0.63
C SER A 54 10.78 -7.91 -0.28
N ARG A 55 10.47 -8.11 1.00
CA ARG A 55 9.68 -9.24 1.48
C ARG A 55 8.69 -8.78 2.56
N PRO A 56 7.53 -8.22 2.18
CA PRO A 56 6.58 -7.64 3.12
C PRO A 56 6.02 -8.68 4.10
N ALA A 57 5.81 -9.93 3.70
CA ALA A 57 5.33 -10.99 4.58
C ALA A 57 6.30 -11.29 5.74
N GLN A 58 7.62 -11.24 5.50
CA GLN A 58 8.62 -11.45 6.56
C GLN A 58 8.59 -10.33 7.60
N LEU A 59 8.54 -9.07 7.15
CA LEU A 59 8.46 -7.93 8.07
C LEU A 59 7.10 -7.90 8.79
N ALA A 60 6.00 -8.23 8.11
CA ALA A 60 4.69 -8.34 8.71
C ALA A 60 4.65 -9.39 9.84
N THR A 61 5.29 -10.54 9.63
CA THR A 61 5.44 -11.59 10.66
C THR A 61 6.22 -11.06 11.87
N TYR A 62 7.32 -10.35 11.64
CA TYR A 62 8.10 -9.77 12.73
C TYR A 62 7.32 -8.70 13.50
N ILE A 63 6.59 -7.82 12.80
CA ILE A 63 5.72 -6.82 13.41
C ILE A 63 4.58 -7.50 14.19
N ALA A 64 3.95 -8.54 13.64
CA ALA A 64 2.91 -9.29 14.32
C ALA A 64 3.38 -9.91 15.64
N ALA A 65 4.64 -10.38 15.69
CA ALA A 65 5.26 -10.90 16.92
C ALA A 65 5.60 -9.80 17.95
N LYS A 66 5.68 -8.52 17.52
CA LYS A 66 5.99 -7.36 18.38
C LYS A 66 4.76 -6.54 18.78
N THR A 67 3.59 -6.93 18.31
CA THR A 67 2.30 -6.25 18.49
C THR A 67 1.22 -7.25 18.87
N THR A 68 0.09 -6.79 19.39
CA THR A 68 -0.97 -7.67 19.89
C THR A 68 -2.35 -7.44 19.28
N ARG A 69 -2.61 -6.24 18.76
CA ARG A 69 -3.93 -5.81 18.28
C ARG A 69 -3.95 -5.30 16.84
N ILE A 70 -2.93 -4.51 16.47
CA ILE A 70 -2.88 -3.87 15.15
C ILE A 70 -2.87 -4.93 14.04
N ARG A 71 -3.66 -4.71 13.01
CA ARG A 71 -3.64 -5.58 11.84
C ARG A 71 -2.40 -5.27 10.98
N VAL A 72 -1.83 -6.30 10.39
CA VAL A 72 -0.70 -6.18 9.46
C VAL A 72 -1.20 -6.43 8.04
N GLY A 73 -0.83 -5.55 7.13
CA GLY A 73 -1.25 -5.63 5.74
C GLY A 73 -0.08 -5.53 4.76
N THR A 74 -0.19 -6.21 3.65
CA THR A 74 0.68 -5.96 2.50
C THR A 74 0.02 -4.95 1.57
N ALA A 75 0.77 -3.99 1.04
CA ALA A 75 0.23 -2.99 0.15
C ALA A 75 1.26 -2.55 -0.91
N VAL A 76 1.71 -3.53 -1.71
CA VAL A 76 1.16 -4.87 -1.97
C VAL A 76 2.25 -5.94 -1.98
N ILE A 77 1.91 -7.23 -2.07
CA ILE A 77 2.79 -8.25 -2.65
C ILE A 77 2.73 -8.09 -4.17
N VAL A 78 3.87 -7.94 -4.83
CA VAL A 78 3.97 -7.84 -6.30
C VAL A 78 3.90 -9.26 -6.89
N VAL A 79 2.68 -9.77 -7.00
CA VAL A 79 2.39 -11.18 -7.32
C VAL A 79 3.17 -11.73 -8.52
N PRO A 80 3.34 -11.01 -9.67
CA PRO A 80 4.06 -11.54 -10.81
C PRO A 80 5.53 -11.88 -10.58
N LEU A 81 6.15 -11.30 -9.54
CA LEU A 81 7.56 -11.53 -9.20
C LEU A 81 7.79 -12.82 -8.40
N HIS A 82 6.72 -13.54 -8.04
CA HIS A 82 6.77 -14.70 -7.15
C HIS A 82 6.06 -15.91 -7.74
N HIS A 83 6.36 -17.10 -7.19
CA HIS A 83 5.59 -18.30 -7.48
C HIS A 83 4.29 -18.31 -6.63
N PRO A 84 3.10 -18.53 -7.21
CA PRO A 84 1.83 -18.41 -6.48
C PRO A 84 1.69 -19.37 -5.30
N LEU A 85 2.20 -20.60 -5.38
CA LEU A 85 2.17 -21.53 -4.25
C LEU A 85 3.00 -21.02 -3.06
N VAL A 86 4.16 -20.41 -3.32
CA VAL A 86 5.00 -19.83 -2.27
C VAL A 86 4.26 -18.68 -1.57
N ILE A 87 3.60 -17.80 -2.36
CA ILE A 87 2.76 -16.72 -1.78
C ILE A 87 1.63 -17.30 -0.94
N ALA A 88 0.98 -18.37 -1.40
CA ALA A 88 -0.13 -18.99 -0.67
C ALA A 88 0.31 -19.52 0.71
N GLU A 89 1.45 -20.21 0.76
CA GLU A 89 2.02 -20.73 2.01
C GLU A 89 2.52 -19.61 2.94
N GLU A 90 3.16 -18.57 2.38
CA GLU A 90 3.59 -17.39 3.16
C GLU A 90 2.39 -16.65 3.78
N ILE A 91 1.31 -16.44 3.02
CA ILE A 91 0.08 -15.81 3.51
C ILE A 91 -0.55 -16.65 4.62
N ALA A 92 -0.70 -17.95 4.41
CA ALA A 92 -1.29 -18.85 5.41
C ALA A 92 -0.47 -18.89 6.70
N THR A 93 0.86 -18.97 6.56
CA THR A 93 1.79 -18.95 7.71
C THR A 93 1.69 -17.63 8.48
N LEU A 94 1.72 -16.49 7.78
CA LEU A 94 1.61 -15.17 8.41
C LEU A 94 0.24 -14.99 9.09
N ASP A 95 -0.84 -15.46 8.48
CA ASP A 95 -2.18 -15.36 9.05
C ASP A 95 -2.28 -16.12 10.38
N LEU A 96 -1.73 -17.33 10.45
CA LEU A 96 -1.63 -18.12 11.67
C LEU A 96 -0.78 -17.41 12.74
N LEU A 97 0.44 -16.97 12.38
CA LEU A 97 1.36 -16.36 13.32
C LEU A 97 0.88 -14.99 13.83
N SER A 98 0.10 -14.28 13.03
CA SER A 98 -0.54 -13.02 13.45
C SER A 98 -1.81 -13.22 14.27
N GLY A 99 -2.32 -14.44 14.42
CA GLY A 99 -3.60 -14.72 15.07
C GLY A 99 -4.79 -14.16 14.28
N GLY A 100 -4.75 -14.23 12.94
CA GLY A 100 -5.82 -13.73 12.07
C GLY A 100 -5.85 -12.20 11.88
N ARG A 101 -4.73 -11.50 12.17
CA ARG A 101 -4.62 -10.06 12.00
C ARG A 101 -4.06 -9.64 10.63
N LEU A 102 -4.08 -10.53 9.64
CA LEU A 102 -3.57 -10.27 8.30
C LEU A 102 -4.64 -9.66 7.38
N ASP A 103 -4.25 -8.64 6.61
CA ASP A 103 -4.91 -8.15 5.41
C ASP A 103 -3.97 -8.33 4.21
N VAL A 104 -4.42 -9.00 3.15
CA VAL A 104 -3.57 -9.35 2.00
C VAL A 104 -3.78 -8.38 0.85
N GLY A 105 -2.83 -7.49 0.62
CA GLY A 105 -2.82 -6.67 -0.58
C GLY A 105 -2.02 -7.34 -1.70
N LEU A 106 -2.64 -7.48 -2.86
CA LEU A 106 -2.05 -8.08 -4.05
C LEU A 106 -1.97 -7.04 -5.17
N GLY A 107 -0.82 -6.94 -5.81
CA GLY A 107 -0.58 -6.02 -6.91
C GLY A 107 0.07 -6.65 -8.12
N ARG A 108 -0.13 -6.01 -9.27
CA ARG A 108 0.51 -6.43 -10.52
C ARG A 108 1.97 -5.98 -10.64
N GLY A 109 2.36 -4.96 -9.90
CA GLY A 109 3.60 -4.24 -10.16
C GLY A 109 3.47 -3.24 -11.32
N TYR A 110 4.42 -2.30 -11.37
CA TYR A 110 4.39 -1.22 -12.37
C TYR A 110 5.79 -0.72 -12.75
N GLN A 111 6.85 -1.29 -12.17
CA GLN A 111 8.23 -0.84 -12.38
C GLN A 111 8.97 -1.80 -13.33
N PRO A 112 9.27 -1.41 -14.58
CA PRO A 112 10.07 -2.22 -15.50
C PRO A 112 11.41 -2.61 -14.90
N TYR A 113 12.05 -1.68 -14.18
CA TYR A 113 13.32 -1.88 -13.48
C TYR A 113 13.33 -3.11 -12.55
N GLU A 114 12.22 -3.36 -11.83
CA GLU A 114 12.09 -4.54 -10.96
C GLU A 114 11.89 -5.81 -11.78
N PHE A 115 10.99 -5.77 -12.78
CA PHE A 115 10.69 -6.93 -13.63
C PHE A 115 11.91 -7.45 -14.38
N GLU A 116 12.68 -6.58 -15.05
CA GLU A 116 13.89 -6.94 -15.77
C GLU A 116 14.88 -7.71 -14.91
N ARG A 117 15.06 -7.32 -13.65
CA ARG A 117 16.01 -7.95 -12.72
C ARG A 117 15.55 -9.33 -12.22
N PHE A 118 14.28 -9.60 -12.33
CA PHE A 118 13.71 -10.94 -12.13
C PHE A 118 13.63 -11.74 -13.46
N GLY A 119 14.14 -11.19 -14.57
CA GLY A 119 14.07 -11.83 -15.87
C GLY A 119 12.66 -11.91 -16.46
N LEU A 120 11.81 -10.93 -16.12
CA LEU A 120 10.42 -10.86 -16.54
C LEU A 120 10.15 -9.60 -17.36
N GLU A 121 9.21 -9.71 -18.30
CA GLU A 121 8.68 -8.57 -19.05
C GLU A 121 7.50 -7.97 -18.30
N LEU A 122 7.44 -6.62 -18.19
CA LEU A 122 6.34 -5.93 -17.49
C LEU A 122 4.97 -6.24 -18.11
N GLU A 123 4.93 -6.41 -19.42
CA GLU A 123 3.74 -6.75 -20.21
C GLU A 123 3.13 -8.11 -19.79
N SER A 124 3.97 -9.05 -19.35
CA SER A 124 3.53 -10.36 -18.86
C SER A 124 2.85 -10.25 -17.48
N GLY A 125 3.05 -9.14 -16.79
CA GLY A 125 2.62 -8.94 -15.40
C GLY A 125 1.12 -9.11 -15.19
N ARG A 126 0.29 -8.74 -16.17
CA ARG A 126 -1.17 -8.91 -16.07
C ARG A 126 -1.58 -10.37 -16.11
N ALA A 127 -1.12 -11.12 -17.11
CA ALA A 127 -1.46 -12.54 -17.24
C ALA A 127 -0.93 -13.35 -16.04
N ARG A 128 0.30 -13.06 -15.61
CA ARG A 128 0.88 -13.69 -14.42
C ARG A 128 0.06 -13.40 -13.16
N TRP A 129 -0.37 -12.16 -12.97
CA TRP A 129 -1.21 -11.76 -11.84
C TRP A 129 -2.55 -12.51 -11.84
N GLU A 130 -3.23 -12.59 -12.99
CA GLU A 130 -4.53 -13.25 -13.13
C GLU A 130 -4.44 -14.74 -12.78
N GLU A 131 -3.52 -15.49 -13.41
CA GLU A 131 -3.34 -16.91 -13.09
C GLU A 131 -2.89 -17.14 -11.65
N SER A 132 -1.98 -16.32 -11.13
CA SER A 132 -1.52 -16.44 -9.74
C SER A 132 -2.64 -16.21 -8.74
N VAL A 133 -3.50 -15.22 -8.94
CA VAL A 133 -4.64 -14.95 -8.05
C VAL A 133 -5.63 -16.11 -8.09
N ASP A 134 -5.91 -16.68 -9.27
CA ASP A 134 -6.79 -17.84 -9.39
C ASP A 134 -6.21 -19.07 -8.65
N ILE A 135 -4.89 -19.29 -8.73
CA ILE A 135 -4.19 -20.34 -7.97
C ILE A 135 -4.28 -20.09 -6.46
N LEU A 136 -4.05 -18.84 -6.00
CA LEU A 136 -4.18 -18.46 -4.59
C LEU A 136 -5.58 -18.76 -4.03
N LEU A 137 -6.62 -18.40 -4.79
CA LEU A 137 -8.00 -18.64 -4.38
C LEU A 137 -8.30 -20.14 -4.24
N LYS A 138 -7.84 -20.96 -5.20
CA LYS A 138 -7.96 -22.43 -5.12
C LYS A 138 -7.20 -23.01 -3.94
N ALA A 139 -5.97 -22.53 -3.69
CA ALA A 139 -5.14 -22.97 -2.59
C ALA A 139 -5.79 -22.74 -1.21
N PHE A 140 -6.51 -21.61 -1.05
CA PHE A 140 -7.22 -21.29 0.20
C PHE A 140 -8.54 -22.02 0.41
N GLU A 141 -9.01 -22.81 -0.58
CA GLU A 141 -10.18 -23.68 -0.39
C GLU A 141 -9.89 -24.89 0.55
N GLY A 142 -8.62 -25.16 0.86
CA GLY A 142 -8.22 -26.22 1.78
C GLY A 142 -8.43 -27.64 1.26
N ARG A 143 -8.59 -27.82 -0.04
CA ARG A 143 -8.79 -29.11 -0.72
C ARG A 143 -7.78 -29.31 -1.83
N PRO A 144 -7.54 -30.56 -2.29
CA PRO A 144 -6.70 -30.81 -3.45
C PRO A 144 -7.22 -30.08 -4.68
N PHE A 145 -6.31 -29.47 -5.45
CA PHE A 145 -6.62 -28.81 -6.70
C PHE A 145 -5.52 -29.03 -7.75
N THR A 146 -5.88 -28.92 -9.00
CA THR A 146 -4.95 -28.82 -10.12
C THR A 146 -5.13 -27.47 -10.81
N TYR A 147 -4.10 -27.00 -11.50
CA TYR A 147 -4.19 -25.81 -12.34
C TYR A 147 -3.46 -26.03 -13.66
N ASP A 148 -4.14 -25.86 -14.78
CA ASP A 148 -3.60 -26.00 -16.12
C ASP A 148 -3.75 -24.69 -16.89
N GLY A 149 -2.95 -23.67 -16.50
CA GLY A 149 -2.90 -22.36 -17.12
C GLY A 149 -1.90 -22.28 -18.29
N LYS A 150 -1.75 -21.09 -18.84
CA LYS A 150 -0.74 -20.82 -19.87
C LYS A 150 0.65 -20.66 -19.28
N LEU A 151 0.75 -20.04 -18.10
CA LEU A 151 1.99 -19.68 -17.42
C LEU A 151 2.34 -20.64 -16.28
N PHE A 152 1.32 -21.19 -15.61
CA PHE A 152 1.51 -22.12 -14.49
C PHE A 152 0.83 -23.46 -14.77
N LYS A 153 1.57 -24.54 -14.52
CA LYS A 153 1.10 -25.91 -14.55
C LYS A 153 1.30 -26.50 -13.15
N ILE A 154 0.21 -26.67 -12.41
CA ILE A 154 0.26 -27.18 -11.02
C ILE A 154 -0.39 -28.57 -11.01
N PRO A 155 0.37 -29.63 -10.74
CA PRO A 155 -0.20 -30.97 -10.52
C PRO A 155 -1.10 -30.95 -9.27
N GLU A 156 -1.81 -32.02 -9.02
CA GLU A 156 -2.65 -32.12 -7.83
C GLU A 156 -1.85 -31.75 -6.57
N THR A 157 -2.31 -30.70 -5.89
CA THR A 157 -1.61 -30.06 -4.78
C THR A 157 -2.61 -29.63 -3.72
N THR A 158 -2.22 -29.73 -2.45
CA THR A 158 -2.90 -29.10 -1.33
C THR A 158 -1.84 -28.35 -0.53
N ILE A 159 -2.06 -27.08 -0.23
CA ILE A 159 -1.11 -26.32 0.59
C ILE A 159 -1.30 -26.59 2.08
N PHE A 160 -0.22 -26.58 2.82
CA PHE A 160 -0.17 -26.53 4.27
C PHE A 160 0.90 -25.54 4.73
N PRO A 161 0.61 -24.66 5.74
CA PRO A 161 -0.65 -24.60 6.48
C PRO A 161 -1.81 -23.98 5.68
N GLN A 162 -3.02 -24.03 6.24
CA GLN A 162 -4.18 -23.26 5.79
C GLN A 162 -4.30 -21.97 6.59
N PRO A 163 -4.87 -20.89 6.03
CA PRO A 163 -5.12 -19.65 6.76
C PRO A 163 -6.04 -19.86 7.98
N LEU A 164 -5.82 -19.09 9.04
CA LEU A 164 -6.69 -19.06 10.21
C LEU A 164 -8.02 -18.37 9.90
N GLN A 165 -7.99 -17.26 9.16
CA GLN A 165 -9.18 -16.52 8.75
C GLN A 165 -9.94 -17.30 7.66
N GLN A 166 -11.27 -17.47 7.84
CA GLN A 166 -12.11 -18.23 6.91
C GLN A 166 -13.08 -17.30 6.16
N PRO A 167 -13.33 -17.53 4.86
CA PRO A 167 -12.73 -18.57 4.00
C PRO A 167 -11.27 -18.26 3.62
N ARG A 168 -10.77 -17.05 3.91
CA ARG A 168 -9.40 -16.59 3.71
C ARG A 168 -9.20 -15.20 4.35
N PRO A 169 -7.96 -14.71 4.53
CA PRO A 169 -7.72 -13.31 4.89
C PRO A 169 -8.37 -12.35 3.89
N PRO A 170 -8.80 -11.15 4.33
CA PRO A 170 -9.33 -10.12 3.43
C PRO A 170 -8.32 -9.77 2.35
N ILE A 171 -8.75 -9.82 1.08
CA ILE A 171 -7.91 -9.45 -0.07
C ILE A 171 -8.19 -8.00 -0.47
N TRP A 172 -7.11 -7.28 -0.73
CA TRP A 172 -7.09 -5.89 -1.19
C TRP A 172 -6.30 -5.79 -2.49
N ILE A 173 -6.80 -5.00 -3.43
CA ILE A 173 -6.13 -4.74 -4.71
C ILE A 173 -5.81 -3.26 -4.83
N THR A 174 -4.57 -2.94 -5.20
CA THR A 174 -4.26 -1.56 -5.60
C THR A 174 -4.89 -1.29 -6.96
N ALA A 175 -5.88 -0.40 -7.01
CA ALA A 175 -6.64 -0.10 -8.20
C ALA A 175 -6.60 1.40 -8.53
N GLN A 176 -6.05 1.73 -9.71
CA GLN A 176 -5.96 3.10 -10.24
C GLN A 176 -6.41 3.19 -11.71
N SER A 177 -6.46 2.08 -12.43
CA SER A 177 -7.01 2.01 -13.78
C SER A 177 -8.39 1.37 -13.78
N PRO A 178 -9.25 1.67 -14.79
CA PRO A 178 -10.58 1.06 -14.91
C PRO A 178 -10.55 -0.47 -14.84
N GLU A 179 -9.58 -1.10 -15.51
CA GLU A 179 -9.44 -2.55 -15.57
C GLU A 179 -9.07 -3.14 -14.20
N SER A 180 -8.27 -2.44 -13.40
CA SER A 180 -7.90 -2.89 -12.05
C SER A 180 -9.06 -2.76 -11.06
N VAL A 181 -9.88 -1.71 -11.19
CA VAL A 181 -11.10 -1.54 -10.39
C VAL A 181 -12.12 -2.63 -10.73
N GLU A 182 -12.34 -2.89 -12.02
CA GLU A 182 -13.24 -3.95 -12.47
C GLU A 182 -12.77 -5.33 -11.98
N ALA A 183 -11.50 -5.66 -12.13
CA ALA A 183 -10.94 -6.92 -11.66
C ALA A 183 -11.14 -7.13 -10.15
N ALA A 184 -10.99 -6.07 -9.34
CA ALA A 184 -11.23 -6.12 -7.90
C ALA A 184 -12.71 -6.33 -7.58
N VAL A 185 -13.61 -5.52 -8.15
CA VAL A 185 -15.05 -5.59 -7.88
C VAL A 185 -15.65 -6.93 -8.31
N ARG A 186 -15.30 -7.41 -9.51
CA ARG A 186 -15.76 -8.69 -10.05
C ARG A 186 -15.38 -9.88 -9.16
N ARG A 187 -14.20 -9.84 -8.52
CA ARG A 187 -13.71 -10.89 -7.60
C ARG A 187 -14.16 -10.70 -6.15
N GLY A 188 -14.88 -9.62 -5.83
CA GLY A 188 -15.29 -9.31 -4.46
C GLY A 188 -14.12 -8.91 -3.57
N PHE A 189 -13.11 -8.24 -4.10
CA PHE A 189 -11.94 -7.78 -3.35
C PHE A 189 -12.08 -6.32 -2.93
N ASN A 190 -11.52 -5.99 -1.77
CA ASN A 190 -11.39 -4.62 -1.30
C ASN A 190 -10.40 -3.84 -2.18
N VAL A 191 -10.49 -2.52 -2.16
CA VAL A 191 -9.67 -1.67 -3.03
C VAL A 191 -8.83 -0.69 -2.24
N LEU A 192 -7.55 -0.59 -2.60
CA LEU A 192 -6.64 0.47 -2.19
C LEU A 192 -6.42 1.42 -3.37
N THR A 193 -6.60 2.72 -3.16
CA THR A 193 -6.36 3.76 -4.18
C THR A 193 -5.58 4.94 -3.60
N GLY A 194 -5.26 5.92 -4.43
CA GLY A 194 -4.45 7.07 -4.01
C GLY A 194 -2.96 6.83 -4.22
N GLY A 195 -2.15 7.37 -3.33
CA GLY A 195 -0.70 7.33 -3.42
C GLY A 195 -0.08 8.66 -3.82
N PHE A 196 1.25 8.69 -3.88
CA PHE A 196 2.00 9.87 -4.30
C PHE A 196 1.74 10.17 -5.78
N GLY A 197 1.54 11.43 -6.11
CA GLY A 197 1.31 11.88 -7.49
C GLY A 197 -0.11 11.61 -8.03
N VAL A 198 -1.07 11.20 -7.21
CA VAL A 198 -2.47 11.05 -7.60
C VAL A 198 -3.27 12.25 -7.09
N PRO A 199 -3.78 13.14 -7.95
CA PRO A 199 -4.58 14.28 -7.50
C PRO A 199 -5.97 13.85 -7.02
N ILE A 200 -6.58 14.68 -6.17
CA ILE A 200 -7.87 14.35 -5.52
C ILE A 200 -9.00 14.14 -6.53
N GLU A 201 -8.98 14.83 -7.67
CA GLU A 201 -9.98 14.70 -8.74
C GLU A 201 -10.04 13.28 -9.31
N ARG A 202 -8.88 12.62 -9.42
CA ARG A 202 -8.79 11.22 -9.85
C ARG A 202 -9.47 10.25 -8.88
N MET A 203 -9.52 10.60 -7.62
CA MET A 203 -10.24 9.78 -6.64
C MET A 203 -11.76 9.89 -6.81
N ALA A 204 -12.29 11.06 -7.18
CA ALA A 204 -13.70 11.22 -7.50
C ALA A 204 -14.08 10.44 -8.78
N GLU A 205 -13.20 10.42 -9.79
CA GLU A 205 -13.38 9.58 -10.97
C GLU A 205 -13.40 8.09 -10.62
N PHE A 206 -12.43 7.66 -9.78
CA PHE A 206 -12.40 6.32 -9.25
C PHE A 206 -13.70 5.94 -8.53
N ARG A 207 -14.23 6.82 -7.67
CA ARG A 207 -15.45 6.54 -6.92
C ARG A 207 -16.64 6.31 -7.84
N ARG A 208 -16.84 7.17 -8.83
CA ARG A 208 -17.93 7.00 -9.82
C ARG A 208 -17.83 5.68 -10.57
N LEU A 209 -16.62 5.29 -10.98
CA LEU A 209 -16.37 4.01 -11.63
C LEU A 209 -16.65 2.83 -10.70
N PHE A 210 -16.15 2.89 -9.48
CA PHE A 210 -16.33 1.85 -8.46
C PHE A 210 -17.81 1.59 -8.17
N ASP A 211 -18.60 2.66 -7.93
CA ASP A 211 -20.03 2.54 -7.64
C ASP A 211 -20.82 1.93 -8.80
N ARG A 212 -20.49 2.34 -10.04
CA ARG A 212 -21.10 1.75 -11.23
C ARG A 212 -20.82 0.24 -11.30
N LEU A 213 -19.56 -0.16 -11.12
CA LEU A 213 -19.16 -1.57 -11.19
C LEU A 213 -19.73 -2.40 -10.04
N VAL A 214 -19.82 -1.84 -8.83
CA VAL A 214 -20.49 -2.51 -7.69
C VAL A 214 -21.97 -2.72 -8.01
N GLY A 215 -22.64 -1.75 -8.61
CA GLY A 215 -24.04 -1.88 -9.05
C GLY A 215 -24.22 -2.94 -10.14
N GLU A 216 -23.25 -3.07 -11.06
CA GLU A 216 -23.25 -4.04 -12.15
C GLU A 216 -22.97 -5.47 -11.66
N PHE A 217 -21.86 -5.69 -10.95
CA PHE A 217 -21.40 -7.02 -10.55
C PHE A 217 -21.99 -7.52 -9.23
N LYS A 218 -22.56 -6.66 -8.41
CA LYS A 218 -23.22 -7.00 -7.13
C LYS A 218 -22.39 -7.97 -6.28
N PRO A 219 -21.22 -7.59 -5.82
CA PRO A 219 -20.36 -8.47 -5.03
C PRO A 219 -21.11 -9.01 -3.81
N PRO A 220 -20.75 -10.23 -3.32
CA PRO A 220 -21.52 -10.93 -2.27
C PRO A 220 -21.48 -10.25 -0.90
N HIS A 221 -20.62 -9.27 -0.73
CA HIS A 221 -20.49 -8.47 0.50
C HIS A 221 -20.07 -7.04 0.17
N PRO A 222 -20.34 -6.07 1.05
CA PRO A 222 -19.84 -4.69 0.86
C PRO A 222 -18.33 -4.65 0.77
N LEU A 223 -17.82 -4.02 -0.30
CA LEU A 223 -16.38 -3.85 -0.50
C LEU A 223 -15.89 -2.61 0.25
N ARG A 224 -14.69 -2.73 0.83
CA ARG A 224 -14.02 -1.64 1.53
C ARG A 224 -13.16 -0.85 0.55
N VAL A 225 -13.12 0.47 0.75
CA VAL A 225 -12.26 1.38 -0.02
C VAL A 225 -11.26 2.02 0.93
N GLY A 226 -9.99 1.78 0.68
CA GLY A 226 -8.88 2.41 1.38
C GLY A 226 -8.19 3.47 0.50
N VAL A 227 -7.86 4.61 1.08
CA VAL A 227 -7.09 5.66 0.41
C VAL A 227 -5.74 5.82 1.11
N GLN A 228 -4.65 5.86 0.33
CA GLN A 228 -3.32 6.14 0.82
C GLN A 228 -2.90 7.57 0.45
N ARG A 229 -2.36 8.32 1.42
CA ARG A 229 -1.82 9.68 1.25
C ARG A 229 -0.54 9.91 2.05
N ALA A 230 0.32 10.80 1.57
CA ALA A 230 1.33 11.42 2.41
C ALA A 230 0.63 12.29 3.44
N VAL A 231 0.95 12.08 4.73
CA VAL A 231 0.33 12.78 5.85
C VAL A 231 1.41 13.39 6.74
N TYR A 232 1.26 14.67 7.06
CA TYR A 232 2.10 15.31 8.05
C TYR A 232 1.31 16.37 8.83
N VAL A 233 1.24 16.22 10.15
CA VAL A 233 0.60 17.20 11.04
C VAL A 233 1.65 18.21 11.47
N ALA A 234 1.69 19.34 10.78
CA ALA A 234 2.68 20.39 10.91
C ALA A 234 2.42 21.29 12.13
N GLU A 235 3.47 21.90 12.65
CA GLU A 235 3.38 22.89 13.71
C GLU A 235 2.76 24.20 13.22
N ASP A 236 3.19 24.63 12.03
CA ASP A 236 2.73 25.84 11.37
C ASP A 236 2.78 25.69 9.82
N HIS A 237 2.51 26.78 9.13
CA HIS A 237 2.50 26.81 7.67
C HIS A 237 3.90 26.63 7.06
N ALA A 238 4.95 27.15 7.70
CA ALA A 238 6.33 27.00 7.22
C ALA A 238 6.80 25.54 7.32
N ASP A 239 6.48 24.88 8.44
CA ASP A 239 6.75 23.45 8.65
C ASP A 239 5.97 22.57 7.64
N ALA A 240 4.71 22.93 7.33
CA ALA A 240 3.92 22.24 6.31
C ALA A 240 4.55 22.35 4.92
N ARG A 241 5.03 23.52 4.52
CA ARG A 241 5.71 23.72 3.22
C ARG A 241 7.01 22.94 3.14
N ALA A 242 7.80 22.92 4.20
CA ALA A 242 9.02 22.12 4.26
C ALA A 242 8.73 20.61 4.11
N ALA A 243 7.68 20.12 4.76
CA ALA A 243 7.25 18.72 4.61
C ALA A 243 6.73 18.41 3.19
N ALA A 244 6.07 19.36 2.52
CA ALA A 244 5.62 19.18 1.15
C ALA A 244 6.79 19.02 0.16
N GLU A 245 7.91 19.69 0.38
CA GLU A 245 9.11 19.51 -0.44
C GLU A 245 9.77 18.14 -0.25
N GLU A 246 9.73 17.58 0.95
CA GLU A 246 10.13 16.17 1.18
C GLU A 246 9.21 15.19 0.41
N ALA A 247 7.91 15.46 0.39
CA ALA A 247 6.95 14.66 -0.37
C ALA A 247 7.12 14.81 -1.88
N ARG A 248 7.61 15.96 -2.36
CA ARG A 248 7.93 16.22 -3.78
C ARG A 248 8.97 15.22 -4.30
N TRP A 249 10.01 14.93 -3.51
CA TRP A 249 11.01 13.92 -3.89
C TRP A 249 10.32 12.57 -4.18
N ASN A 250 9.47 12.13 -3.28
CA ASN A 250 8.75 10.87 -3.43
C ASN A 250 7.83 10.87 -4.65
N MET A 251 7.11 11.96 -4.87
CA MET A 251 6.26 12.11 -6.05
C MET A 251 7.08 12.01 -7.35
N ARG A 252 8.22 12.69 -7.44
CA ARG A 252 9.12 12.63 -8.60
C ARG A 252 9.58 11.21 -8.88
N VAL A 253 10.07 10.50 -7.87
CA VAL A 253 10.53 9.12 -8.03
C VAL A 253 9.37 8.21 -8.42
N THR A 254 8.22 8.30 -7.75
CA THR A 254 7.04 7.49 -8.07
C THR A 254 6.57 7.69 -9.52
N LEU A 255 6.51 8.94 -9.98
CA LEU A 255 6.08 9.25 -11.34
C LEU A 255 7.11 8.81 -12.38
N SER A 256 8.41 8.96 -12.11
CA SER A 256 9.45 8.52 -13.03
C SER A 256 9.46 6.99 -13.18
N LEU A 257 9.36 6.25 -12.09
CA LEU A 257 9.27 4.79 -12.11
C LEU A 257 8.02 4.27 -12.83
N ARG A 258 6.90 4.98 -12.69
CA ARG A 258 5.63 4.61 -13.35
C ARG A 258 5.64 4.90 -14.85
N ASN A 259 6.24 6.02 -15.25
CA ASN A 259 6.22 6.49 -16.64
C ASN A 259 7.47 6.05 -17.42
N GLN A 260 8.29 5.18 -16.88
CA GLN A 260 9.44 4.56 -17.53
C GLN A 260 10.54 5.56 -17.97
N TYR A 261 10.67 6.69 -17.26
CA TYR A 261 11.83 7.60 -17.39
C TYR A 261 12.65 7.62 -16.10
N GLU A 262 12.59 6.52 -15.38
CA GLU A 262 13.30 6.31 -14.13
C GLU A 262 14.82 6.37 -14.31
N ARG A 263 15.46 6.86 -13.28
CA ARG A 263 16.90 6.77 -13.12
C ARG A 263 17.21 6.09 -11.79
N VAL A 264 17.80 4.91 -11.88
CA VAL A 264 18.37 4.22 -10.73
C VAL A 264 19.87 4.04 -10.97
N GLU A 265 20.68 4.73 -10.18
CA GLU A 265 22.13 4.72 -10.30
C GLU A 265 22.73 4.03 -9.08
N ARG A 266 23.37 2.87 -9.28
CA ARG A 266 23.97 2.06 -8.20
C ARG A 266 22.98 1.81 -7.04
N GLY A 267 21.71 1.51 -7.36
CA GLY A 267 20.64 1.28 -6.38
C GLY A 267 20.01 2.56 -5.82
N ARG A 268 20.49 3.75 -6.17
CA ARG A 268 19.87 5.02 -5.76
C ARG A 268 18.80 5.43 -6.75
N ALA A 269 17.58 5.59 -6.28
CA ALA A 269 16.51 6.19 -7.05
C ALA A 269 16.76 7.71 -7.16
N ILE A 270 16.87 8.20 -8.39
CA ILE A 270 17.14 9.60 -8.69
C ILE A 270 15.81 10.29 -9.03
N PRO A 271 15.43 11.35 -8.31
CA PRO A 271 14.19 12.07 -8.60
C PRO A 271 14.30 12.80 -9.93
N VAL A 272 13.40 12.52 -10.85
CA VAL A 272 13.29 13.20 -12.13
C VAL A 272 12.08 14.11 -12.09
N PRO A 273 12.23 15.44 -12.28
CA PRO A 273 11.10 16.36 -12.31
C PRO A 273 10.11 16.00 -13.41
N ALA A 274 8.82 16.03 -13.09
CA ALA A 274 7.77 15.82 -14.10
C ALA A 274 7.67 17.04 -15.03
N PRO A 275 7.27 16.86 -16.31
CA PRO A 275 7.17 17.98 -17.28
C PRO A 275 6.22 19.12 -16.85
N LYS A 276 5.21 18.79 -16.05
CA LYS A 276 4.25 19.74 -15.45
C LYS A 276 4.11 19.42 -13.97
N GLU A 277 5.11 19.83 -13.22
CA GLU A 277 5.14 19.57 -11.80
C GLU A 277 4.28 20.62 -11.06
N PRO A 278 3.41 20.20 -10.11
CA PRO A 278 2.64 21.13 -9.31
C PRO A 278 3.57 22.00 -8.44
N ASP A 279 3.23 23.25 -8.23
CA ASP A 279 3.89 24.06 -7.22
C ASP A 279 3.54 23.57 -5.80
N THR A 280 4.13 24.19 -4.76
CA THR A 280 3.96 23.72 -3.39
C THR A 280 2.53 23.90 -2.90
N ASP A 281 1.83 24.95 -3.33
CA ASP A 281 0.46 25.22 -2.92
C ASP A 281 -0.51 24.21 -3.56
N ASP A 282 -0.30 23.93 -4.86
CA ASP A 282 -1.05 22.87 -5.57
C ASP A 282 -0.77 21.47 -5.01
N LEU A 283 0.48 21.20 -4.61
CA LEU A 283 0.81 19.94 -3.88
C LEU A 283 0.00 19.81 -2.60
N LEU A 284 -0.01 20.84 -1.76
CA LEU A 284 -0.71 20.86 -0.48
C LEU A 284 -2.23 20.78 -0.64
N ASP A 285 -2.81 21.38 -1.68
CA ASP A 285 -4.27 21.34 -1.89
C ASP A 285 -4.75 20.02 -2.49
N ARG A 286 -4.03 19.44 -3.45
CA ARG A 286 -4.56 18.37 -4.29
C ARG A 286 -3.91 17.01 -4.10
N PHE A 287 -2.67 16.95 -3.65
CA PHE A 287 -1.90 15.70 -3.65
C PHE A 287 -1.57 15.18 -2.25
N LEU A 288 -1.48 16.06 -1.26
CA LEU A 288 -1.00 15.74 0.07
C LEU A 288 -2.08 15.98 1.12
N VAL A 289 -1.88 15.43 2.30
CA VAL A 289 -2.66 15.70 3.50
C VAL A 289 -1.68 16.22 4.54
N ILE A 290 -1.26 17.48 4.36
CA ILE A 290 -0.20 18.13 5.12
C ILE A 290 -0.67 19.50 5.58
N GLY A 291 -0.48 19.82 6.87
CA GLY A 291 -0.83 21.10 7.46
C GLY A 291 -1.04 21.03 8.95
N THR A 292 -1.58 22.09 9.53
CA THR A 292 -2.04 22.09 10.93
C THR A 292 -3.16 21.05 11.13
N PRO A 293 -3.45 20.64 12.38
CA PRO A 293 -4.52 19.66 12.65
C PRO A 293 -5.83 19.98 11.95
N ASP A 294 -6.30 21.23 12.00
CA ASP A 294 -7.54 21.66 11.36
C ASP A 294 -7.49 21.52 9.83
N THR A 295 -6.33 21.80 9.23
CA THR A 295 -6.14 21.62 7.79
C THR A 295 -6.19 20.15 7.40
N VAL A 296 -5.49 19.28 8.14
CA VAL A 296 -5.50 17.84 7.92
C VAL A 296 -6.91 17.27 8.08
N ILE A 297 -7.66 17.69 9.10
CA ILE A 297 -9.06 17.28 9.29
C ILE A 297 -9.92 17.67 8.07
N ARG A 298 -9.83 18.93 7.60
CA ARG A 298 -10.59 19.38 6.42
C ARG A 298 -10.24 18.57 5.17
N GLN A 299 -8.95 18.30 4.95
CA GLN A 299 -8.50 17.53 3.78
C GLN A 299 -9.00 16.08 3.83
N ILE A 300 -8.97 15.42 4.99
CA ILE A 300 -9.49 14.04 5.13
C ILE A 300 -11.01 14.01 4.96
N LYS A 301 -11.75 14.98 5.53
CA LYS A 301 -13.21 15.09 5.32
C LYS A 301 -13.56 15.29 3.84
N ARG A 302 -12.84 16.15 3.14
CA ARG A 302 -12.99 16.31 1.68
C ARG A 302 -12.79 14.99 0.92
N ILE A 303 -11.79 14.19 1.29
CA ILE A 303 -11.55 12.86 0.70
C ILE A 303 -12.69 11.90 1.07
N GLU A 304 -13.14 11.89 2.32
CA GLU A 304 -14.27 11.06 2.77
C GLU A 304 -15.55 11.36 1.99
N GLU A 305 -15.90 12.62 1.83
CA GLU A 305 -17.06 13.08 1.07
C GLU A 305 -16.98 12.68 -0.42
N MET A 306 -15.78 12.80 -1.02
CA MET A 306 -15.60 12.53 -2.45
C MET A 306 -15.52 11.04 -2.78
N VAL A 307 -15.01 10.22 -1.86
CA VAL A 307 -14.61 8.82 -2.13
C VAL A 307 -15.39 7.81 -1.28
N GLY A 308 -16.00 8.23 -0.17
CA GLY A 308 -16.72 7.30 0.72
C GLY A 308 -15.81 6.20 1.25
N ILE A 309 -14.69 6.60 1.87
CA ILE A 309 -13.64 5.70 2.35
C ILE A 309 -14.02 4.96 3.63
N THR A 310 -13.55 3.73 3.75
CA THR A 310 -13.61 2.95 4.99
C THR A 310 -12.26 2.93 5.72
N HIS A 311 -11.16 3.10 4.98
CA HIS A 311 -9.80 3.09 5.48
C HIS A 311 -9.02 4.28 4.94
N PHE A 312 -8.22 4.90 5.80
CA PHE A 312 -7.30 5.97 5.42
C PHE A 312 -5.89 5.62 5.88
N ASN A 313 -5.00 5.38 4.92
CA ASN A 313 -3.65 4.89 5.17
C ASN A 313 -2.65 6.04 5.07
N CYS A 314 -2.13 6.45 6.22
CA CYS A 314 -1.23 7.57 6.36
C CYS A 314 0.21 7.16 6.06
N SER A 315 0.81 7.69 5.00
CA SER A 315 2.26 7.67 4.80
C SER A 315 2.86 8.82 5.58
N PHE A 316 3.31 8.60 6.80
CA PHE A 316 3.96 9.63 7.61
C PHE A 316 5.44 9.78 7.28
N TRP A 317 6.06 8.73 6.76
CA TRP A 317 7.47 8.71 6.38
C TRP A 317 7.60 8.81 4.85
N PHE A 318 8.10 9.94 4.39
CA PHE A 318 8.39 10.20 2.99
C PHE A 318 9.61 11.12 2.88
N GLY A 319 10.31 11.09 1.73
CA GLY A 319 11.56 11.80 1.57
C GLY A 319 12.63 11.34 2.56
N ASP A 320 13.45 12.27 3.01
CA ASP A 320 14.53 12.01 3.97
C ASP A 320 14.23 12.54 5.37
N MET A 321 12.94 12.61 5.70
CA MET A 321 12.47 13.15 6.97
C MET A 321 13.16 12.51 8.18
N GLU A 322 13.52 13.34 9.13
CA GLU A 322 14.04 12.86 10.42
C GLU A 322 12.99 12.04 11.16
N HIS A 323 13.41 10.90 11.71
CA HIS A 323 12.52 9.97 12.38
C HIS A 323 11.72 10.60 13.52
N ALA A 324 12.36 11.47 14.31
CA ALA A 324 11.68 12.20 15.38
C ALA A 324 10.54 13.11 14.88
N ARG A 325 10.68 13.74 13.69
CA ARG A 325 9.60 14.52 13.08
C ARG A 325 8.43 13.63 12.65
N VAL A 326 8.73 12.47 12.06
CA VAL A 326 7.72 11.48 11.68
C VAL A 326 6.92 11.02 12.89
N MET A 327 7.60 10.65 13.98
CA MET A 327 6.97 10.17 15.21
C MET A 327 6.10 11.25 15.85
N ARG A 328 6.58 12.49 15.97
CA ARG A 328 5.75 13.62 16.46
C ARG A 328 4.50 13.85 15.63
N SER A 329 4.62 13.74 14.30
CA SER A 329 3.45 13.87 13.41
C SER A 329 2.42 12.75 13.64
N MET A 330 2.87 11.50 13.84
CA MET A 330 1.98 10.37 14.19
C MET A 330 1.26 10.61 15.53
N GLU A 331 1.97 11.07 16.55
CA GLU A 331 1.40 11.38 17.86
C GLU A 331 0.37 12.51 17.78
N ARG A 332 0.69 13.59 17.07
CA ARG A 332 -0.24 14.70 16.85
C ARG A 332 -1.46 14.27 16.06
N PHE A 333 -1.29 13.46 15.04
CA PHE A 333 -2.41 12.91 14.28
C PHE A 333 -3.36 12.11 15.18
N ALA A 334 -2.83 11.22 16.01
CA ALA A 334 -3.63 10.38 16.91
C ALA A 334 -4.39 11.22 17.97
N ARG A 335 -3.76 12.28 18.48
CA ARG A 335 -4.32 13.13 19.53
C ARG A 335 -5.25 14.22 19.00
N GLU A 336 -4.90 14.85 17.88
CA GLU A 336 -5.53 16.10 17.42
C GLU A 336 -6.40 15.92 16.15
N VAL A 337 -6.16 14.86 15.36
CA VAL A 337 -6.88 14.63 14.09
C VAL A 337 -7.85 13.46 14.18
N ALA A 338 -7.38 12.28 14.57
CA ALA A 338 -8.18 11.05 14.56
C ALA A 338 -9.48 11.15 15.37
N PRO A 339 -9.57 11.87 16.50
CA PRO A 339 -10.83 12.02 17.25
C PRO A 339 -11.96 12.67 16.47
N ALA A 340 -11.68 13.50 15.45
CA ALA A 340 -12.70 14.16 14.63
C ALA A 340 -13.49 13.21 13.70
N PHE A 341 -13.12 11.92 13.65
CA PHE A 341 -13.69 10.88 12.78
C PHE A 341 -14.25 9.66 13.53
N ARG A 342 -14.32 9.75 14.87
CA ARG A 342 -14.87 8.71 15.76
C ARG A 342 -16.37 8.80 15.92
#